data_8c5a395d409e2e167c048a803e4fbe6f
#
_entry.id   8c5a395d409e2e167c048a803e4fbe6f
#
_cell.length_a   1.000
_cell.length_b   1.000
_cell.length_c   1.000
_cell.angle_alpha   90.00
_cell.angle_beta   90.00
_cell.angle_gamma   90.00
#
_symmetry.space_group_name_H-M   'P 1'
#
loop_
_entity.id
_entity.type
_entity.pdbx_description
1 polymer ?
#
loop_
_entity_poly.entity_id
_entity_poly.type
_entity_poly.pdbx_seq_one_letter_code
_entity_poly.pdbx_strand_id
1 'polypeptide(L)'
;MRQLLAWSLAAAAALAAAPALAPTAAAADAKCPKLGTSWYGNNRAHLQQVIDAYGTCSGHRGAVAAFDWDNTVTKNDVTDATLSWALRHNALPRPARWKDTSAWMTDAGDRALTAACGTGAGGSLRTSDRPKCTDEIVEIREKGTTMSGAAAFAGTWNHRRTVPQYAWVPQLFAGRTPAQLSSYAAAARTEALAAPIGATRTLGTHTVPAYVRYYDQQRDLIRTLQRAGFRVYIVSAGSEPVTEVWSRGVGIDAAHTIAIRSVLDHRGRITTRNEGCGGIGVNKGDVIPYIDGKRCWINQDIYGIKGPAAWQKQPWKQRIAVGGGDADTDVTFVSDATGAHLVLNRNKAELMCRAYDDADGRWVINPMFIEPLPRRTDPYPCSTTAYNAPDGGHTPVLRPDGSVVPDQADTVY
;
A
#
# COMPACT_ATOMS: atom_id res chain seq x y z
N MET A 1 -53.99 -68.62 16.89
CA MET A 1 -53.70 -69.88 16.14
C MET A 1 -52.30 -69.72 15.48
N ARG A 2 -51.47 -70.77 15.73
CA ARG A 2 -50.17 -71.09 15.06
C ARG A 2 -49.05 -70.12 15.22
N GLN A 3 -48.19 -70.27 16.13
CA GLN A 3 -46.89 -70.98 16.34
C GLN A 3 -46.18 -71.40 15.05
N LEU A 4 -44.88 -71.01 14.97
CA LEU A 4 -43.73 -71.83 14.56
C LEU A 4 -42.46 -70.91 14.60
N LEU A 5 -41.66 -71.07 15.60
CA LEU A 5 -40.44 -71.91 15.73
C LEU A 5 -39.18 -71.31 15.05
N ALA A 6 -38.25 -71.06 15.93
CA ALA A 6 -36.88 -70.59 15.77
C ALA A 6 -35.96 -71.47 14.93
N TRP A 7 -34.93 -70.91 14.37
CA TRP A 7 -33.61 -71.55 14.24
C TRP A 7 -32.53 -70.51 14.33
N SER A 8 -31.72 -70.58 15.35
CA SER A 8 -30.52 -69.84 15.61
C SER A 8 -29.34 -70.39 14.78
N LEU A 9 -28.67 -69.61 14.08
CA LEU A 9 -27.33 -69.85 13.51
C LEU A 9 -26.36 -68.84 14.05
N ALA A 10 -25.47 -69.27 14.93
CA ALA A 10 -24.35 -68.52 15.42
C ALA A 10 -23.25 -68.53 14.34
N ALA A 11 -22.93 -67.42 13.80
CA ALA A 11 -21.74 -67.21 12.98
C ALA A 11 -20.66 -66.46 13.80
N ALA A 12 -19.57 -67.18 14.07
CA ALA A 12 -18.40 -66.63 14.70
C ALA A 12 -17.65 -65.72 13.70
N ALA A 13 -17.64 -64.40 13.93
CA ALA A 13 -16.82 -63.47 13.16
C ALA A 13 -15.43 -63.38 13.81
N ALA A 14 -14.44 -63.87 13.10
CA ALA A 14 -13.04 -63.65 13.43
C ALA A 14 -12.68 -62.19 13.13
N LEU A 15 -12.42 -61.38 14.16
CA LEU A 15 -11.84 -60.04 14.01
C LEU A 15 -10.36 -60.20 13.63
N ALA A 16 -10.04 -59.97 12.37
CA ALA A 16 -8.68 -59.71 11.90
C ALA A 16 -8.31 -58.27 12.33
N ALA A 17 -7.40 -58.12 13.29
CA ALA A 17 -6.79 -56.87 13.66
C ALA A 17 -5.90 -56.38 12.49
N ALA A 18 -6.32 -55.31 11.81
CA ALA A 18 -5.50 -54.62 10.86
C ALA A 18 -4.35 -53.88 11.61
N PRO A 19 -3.09 -53.96 11.14
CA PRO A 19 -2.01 -53.20 11.78
C PRO A 19 -2.30 -51.70 11.59
N ALA A 20 -2.32 -50.98 12.70
CA ALA A 20 -2.36 -49.53 12.70
C ALA A 20 -1.09 -49.01 11.99
N LEU A 21 -1.25 -48.41 10.82
CA LEU A 21 -0.22 -47.65 10.19
C LEU A 21 0.13 -46.48 11.11
N ALA A 22 1.30 -46.52 11.73
CA ALA A 22 1.87 -45.40 12.45
C ALA A 22 1.92 -44.20 11.50
N PRO A 23 1.56 -43.00 11.94
CA PRO A 23 1.74 -41.82 11.10
C PRO A 23 3.23 -41.68 10.79
N THR A 24 3.58 -41.86 9.53
CA THR A 24 4.89 -41.54 9.04
C THR A 24 5.14 -40.05 9.35
N ALA A 25 6.09 -39.78 10.23
CA ALA A 25 6.66 -38.48 10.43
C ALA A 25 7.25 -38.02 9.08
N ALA A 26 6.44 -37.33 8.28
CA ALA A 26 6.85 -36.82 7.01
C ALA A 26 7.48 -35.43 7.20
N ALA A 27 8.77 -35.38 6.85
CA ALA A 27 9.47 -34.22 6.39
C ALA A 27 9.77 -33.08 7.38
N ALA A 28 10.69 -33.36 8.29
CA ALA A 28 11.63 -32.35 8.76
C ALA A 28 12.86 -32.44 7.85
N ASP A 29 12.90 -31.68 6.74
CA ASP A 29 14.10 -31.25 6.00
C ASP A 29 13.80 -30.52 4.69
N ALA A 30 12.65 -29.90 4.55
CA ALA A 30 12.46 -28.98 3.44
C ALA A 30 13.21 -27.68 3.77
N LYS A 31 14.42 -27.54 3.20
CA LYS A 31 15.20 -26.30 3.30
C LYS A 31 14.31 -25.11 2.91
N CYS A 32 14.36 -24.04 3.72
CA CYS A 32 13.66 -22.81 3.39
C CYS A 32 14.04 -22.27 2.01
N PRO A 33 13.10 -21.73 1.25
CA PRO A 33 13.38 -21.01 0.01
C PRO A 33 14.43 -19.93 0.25
N LYS A 34 15.37 -19.78 -0.67
CA LYS A 34 16.45 -18.80 -0.53
C LYS A 34 16.24 -17.60 -1.45
N LEU A 35 16.59 -16.42 -0.94
CA LEU A 35 16.66 -15.18 -1.72
C LEU A 35 17.80 -15.31 -2.74
N GLY A 36 17.50 -15.01 -4.00
CA GLY A 36 18.41 -15.14 -5.13
C GLY A 36 19.12 -13.85 -5.51
N THR A 37 18.54 -12.69 -5.25
CA THR A 37 19.05 -11.38 -5.66
C THR A 37 20.07 -10.82 -4.68
N SER A 38 20.82 -9.82 -5.15
CA SER A 38 21.74 -9.04 -4.31
C SER A 38 21.01 -7.93 -3.58
N TRP A 39 21.44 -7.67 -2.34
CA TRP A 39 20.94 -6.63 -1.47
C TRP A 39 22.11 -5.81 -0.92
N TYR A 40 21.84 -4.61 -0.42
CA TYR A 40 22.87 -3.80 0.20
C TYR A 40 23.41 -4.46 1.50
N GLY A 41 24.72 -4.45 1.67
CA GLY A 41 25.37 -4.98 2.88
C GLY A 41 24.90 -6.39 3.27
N ASN A 42 24.49 -6.55 4.52
CA ASN A 42 24.01 -7.82 5.09
C ASN A 42 22.48 -8.01 5.00
N ASN A 43 21.77 -7.13 4.30
CA ASN A 43 20.31 -7.14 4.26
C ASN A 43 19.73 -8.48 3.78
N ARG A 44 20.37 -9.11 2.77
CA ARG A 44 19.95 -10.43 2.29
C ARG A 44 20.02 -11.49 3.39
N ALA A 45 21.08 -11.51 4.18
CA ALA A 45 21.22 -12.47 5.27
C ALA A 45 20.18 -12.24 6.36
N HIS A 46 19.92 -10.99 6.73
CA HIS A 46 18.91 -10.63 7.70
C HIS A 46 17.49 -11.04 7.23
N LEU A 47 17.10 -10.68 6.02
CA LEU A 47 15.82 -11.09 5.45
C LEU A 47 15.69 -12.61 5.34
N GLN A 48 16.78 -13.32 4.99
CA GLN A 48 16.78 -14.77 4.95
C GLN A 48 16.59 -15.39 6.33
N GLN A 49 17.18 -14.84 7.39
CA GLN A 49 16.96 -15.29 8.77
C GLN A 49 15.48 -15.16 9.16
N VAL A 50 14.81 -14.07 8.77
CA VAL A 50 13.37 -13.89 9.01
C VAL A 50 12.55 -14.92 8.24
N ILE A 51 12.88 -15.17 6.97
CA ILE A 51 12.22 -16.20 6.15
C ILE A 51 12.41 -17.58 6.80
N ASP A 52 13.62 -17.90 7.24
CA ASP A 52 13.94 -19.16 7.90
C ASP A 52 13.21 -19.29 9.25
N ALA A 53 13.08 -18.20 10.03
CA ALA A 53 12.45 -18.22 11.35
C ALA A 53 10.91 -18.28 11.31
N TYR A 54 10.27 -17.66 10.33
CA TYR A 54 8.81 -17.54 10.27
C TYR A 54 8.16 -18.40 9.18
N GLY A 55 8.94 -19.05 8.34
CA GLY A 55 8.46 -19.88 7.23
C GLY A 55 7.97 -21.26 7.66
N THR A 56 7.24 -21.91 6.75
CA THR A 56 6.72 -23.28 6.95
C THR A 56 7.83 -24.34 7.13
N CYS A 57 9.01 -24.07 6.61
CA CYS A 57 10.22 -24.90 6.81
C CYS A 57 10.65 -24.99 8.28
N SER A 58 10.30 -24.02 9.13
CA SER A 58 10.50 -24.03 10.58
C SER A 58 9.23 -24.40 11.36
N GLY A 59 8.23 -25.00 10.69
CA GLY A 59 6.98 -25.40 11.32
C GLY A 59 5.98 -24.26 11.56
N HIS A 60 6.29 -23.03 11.18
CA HIS A 60 5.37 -21.91 11.31
C HIS A 60 4.40 -21.86 10.13
N ARG A 61 3.18 -21.38 10.38
CA ARG A 61 2.15 -21.23 9.34
C ARG A 61 1.46 -19.89 9.48
N GLY A 62 1.15 -19.27 8.31
CA GLY A 62 0.32 -18.09 8.25
C GLY A 62 1.01 -16.78 8.65
N ALA A 63 2.35 -16.75 8.70
CA ALA A 63 3.08 -15.50 8.81
C ALA A 63 2.65 -14.53 7.70
N VAL A 64 2.62 -13.24 8.03
CA VAL A 64 2.16 -12.19 7.10
C VAL A 64 3.33 -11.26 6.78
N ALA A 65 3.47 -10.92 5.51
CA ALA A 65 4.31 -9.83 5.07
C ALA A 65 3.43 -8.76 4.40
N ALA A 66 3.70 -7.50 4.64
CA ALA A 66 2.99 -6.39 4.03
C ALA A 66 3.99 -5.37 3.47
N PHE A 67 3.73 -4.91 2.25
CA PHE A 67 4.58 -3.95 1.56
C PHE A 67 3.74 -2.76 1.08
N ASP A 68 4.28 -1.56 1.20
CA ASP A 68 3.84 -0.45 0.37
C ASP A 68 4.11 -0.76 -1.11
N TRP A 69 3.54 0.04 -2.01
CA TRP A 69 3.64 -0.25 -3.44
C TRP A 69 4.61 0.70 -4.16
N ASP A 70 4.24 1.98 -4.23
CA ASP A 70 4.93 2.97 -5.03
C ASP A 70 6.29 3.33 -4.43
N ASN A 71 7.35 3.18 -5.22
CA ASN A 71 8.76 3.29 -4.81
C ASN A 71 9.24 2.24 -3.77
N THR A 72 8.36 1.36 -3.30
CA THR A 72 8.71 0.20 -2.45
C THR A 72 8.82 -1.10 -3.26
N VAL A 73 7.79 -1.48 -4.03
CA VAL A 73 7.80 -2.64 -4.93
C VAL A 73 8.13 -2.23 -6.36
N THR A 74 7.76 -1.02 -6.71
CA THR A 74 8.06 -0.42 -8.01
C THR A 74 8.91 0.85 -7.85
N LYS A 75 9.65 1.20 -8.89
CA LYS A 75 10.16 2.55 -9.09
C LYS A 75 9.06 3.40 -9.72
N ASN A 76 8.80 4.56 -9.16
CA ASN A 76 7.75 5.52 -9.51
C ASN A 76 6.33 5.07 -9.12
N ASP A 77 5.40 6.02 -9.19
CA ASP A 77 4.01 5.89 -8.72
C ASP A 77 3.08 5.41 -9.84
N VAL A 78 2.34 4.33 -9.57
CA VAL A 78 1.43 3.72 -10.55
C VAL A 78 0.10 4.47 -10.64
N THR A 79 -0.32 5.12 -9.56
CA THR A 79 -1.52 5.94 -9.54
C THR A 79 -1.30 7.22 -10.34
N ASP A 80 -0.14 7.86 -10.19
CA ASP A 80 0.24 9.04 -10.98
C ASP A 80 0.47 8.68 -12.46
N ALA A 81 1.04 7.51 -12.76
CA ALA A 81 1.15 7.01 -14.13
C ALA A 81 -0.24 6.81 -14.76
N THR A 82 -1.21 6.29 -14.00
CA THR A 82 -2.60 6.10 -14.47
C THR A 82 -3.32 7.44 -14.64
N LEU A 83 -3.15 8.38 -13.71
CA LEU A 83 -3.69 9.74 -13.83
C LEU A 83 -3.11 10.45 -15.05
N SER A 84 -1.79 10.38 -15.25
CA SER A 84 -1.11 10.93 -16.44
C SER A 84 -1.67 10.35 -17.73
N TRP A 85 -1.90 9.03 -17.79
CA TRP A 85 -2.54 8.39 -18.93
C TRP A 85 -3.97 8.92 -19.13
N ALA A 86 -4.76 8.99 -18.06
CA ALA A 86 -6.16 9.44 -18.13
C ALA A 86 -6.28 10.90 -18.59
N LEU A 87 -5.38 11.78 -18.16
CA LEU A 87 -5.34 13.17 -18.59
C LEU A 87 -5.00 13.28 -20.10
N ARG A 88 -4.05 12.53 -20.60
CA ARG A 88 -3.66 12.53 -22.02
C ARG A 88 -4.73 11.94 -22.95
N HIS A 89 -5.60 11.08 -22.42
CA HIS A 89 -6.64 10.36 -23.20
C HIS A 89 -8.06 10.86 -22.91
N ASN A 90 -8.22 12.00 -22.23
CA ASN A 90 -9.53 12.56 -21.89
C ASN A 90 -10.45 11.56 -21.14
N ALA A 91 -9.86 10.72 -20.28
CA ALA A 91 -10.58 9.63 -19.63
C ALA A 91 -11.28 10.04 -18.31
N LEU A 92 -10.93 11.21 -17.76
CA LEU A 92 -11.58 11.73 -16.56
C LEU A 92 -13.01 12.17 -16.87
N PRO A 93 -14.00 11.82 -16.02
CA PRO A 93 -15.35 12.37 -16.12
C PRO A 93 -15.33 13.88 -15.86
N ARG A 94 -16.24 14.61 -16.51
CA ARG A 94 -16.45 16.02 -16.22
C ARG A 94 -17.37 16.13 -15.00
N PRO A 95 -16.94 16.75 -13.89
CA PRO A 95 -17.80 16.92 -12.73
C PRO A 95 -18.85 18.02 -12.98
N ALA A 96 -20.02 17.90 -12.34
CA ALA A 96 -21.02 18.96 -12.34
C ALA A 96 -20.49 20.23 -11.66
N ARG A 97 -19.77 20.05 -10.56
CA ARG A 97 -19.04 21.10 -9.83
C ARG A 97 -17.76 20.48 -9.25
N TRP A 98 -16.65 21.21 -9.29
CA TRP A 98 -15.40 20.75 -8.70
C TRP A 98 -15.47 20.69 -7.17
N LYS A 99 -16.26 21.57 -6.55
CA LYS A 99 -16.51 21.55 -5.11
C LYS A 99 -17.02 20.20 -4.61
N ASP A 100 -17.75 19.45 -5.42
CA ASP A 100 -18.35 18.17 -5.05
C ASP A 100 -17.40 16.98 -5.24
N THR A 101 -16.22 17.21 -5.83
CA THR A 101 -15.24 16.14 -6.07
C THR A 101 -14.47 15.74 -4.82
N SER A 102 -14.41 16.62 -3.82
CA SER A 102 -13.85 16.30 -2.49
C SER A 102 -14.56 17.11 -1.43
N ALA A 103 -14.83 16.50 -0.28
CA ALA A 103 -15.39 17.22 0.88
C ALA A 103 -14.44 18.28 1.46
N TRP A 104 -13.18 18.22 1.10
CA TRP A 104 -12.13 19.16 1.53
C TRP A 104 -11.87 20.28 0.53
N MET A 105 -12.47 20.21 -0.68
CA MET A 105 -12.23 21.20 -1.74
C MET A 105 -12.62 22.61 -1.27
N THR A 106 -11.70 23.55 -1.41
CA THR A 106 -11.94 24.97 -1.11
C THR A 106 -12.70 25.65 -2.24
N ASP A 107 -13.21 26.84 -1.97
CA ASP A 107 -13.77 27.69 -3.03
C ASP A 107 -12.69 28.20 -3.99
N ALA A 108 -11.44 28.32 -3.54
CA ALA A 108 -10.31 28.67 -4.39
C ALA A 108 -9.99 27.54 -5.38
N GLY A 109 -9.93 26.28 -4.89
CA GLY A 109 -9.73 25.11 -5.74
C GLY A 109 -10.88 24.93 -6.76
N ASP A 110 -12.15 25.05 -6.30
CA ASP A 110 -13.30 24.99 -7.17
C ASP A 110 -13.27 26.02 -8.29
N ARG A 111 -12.98 27.30 -7.96
CA ARG A 111 -12.87 28.39 -8.96
C ARG A 111 -11.72 28.15 -9.94
N ALA A 112 -10.55 27.74 -9.45
CA ALA A 112 -9.38 27.50 -10.30
C ALA A 112 -9.63 26.38 -11.29
N LEU A 113 -10.14 25.22 -10.83
CA LEU A 113 -10.50 24.08 -11.67
C LEU A 113 -11.66 24.43 -12.63
N THR A 114 -12.65 25.21 -12.18
CA THR A 114 -13.75 25.66 -13.04
C THR A 114 -13.24 26.54 -14.17
N ALA A 115 -12.35 27.48 -13.87
CA ALA A 115 -11.77 28.38 -14.86
C ALA A 115 -10.87 27.63 -15.88
N ALA A 116 -10.07 26.66 -15.40
CA ALA A 116 -9.12 25.92 -16.23
C ALA A 116 -9.80 24.81 -17.06
N CYS A 117 -10.72 24.06 -16.45
CA CYS A 117 -11.31 22.82 -16.99
C CYS A 117 -12.73 22.99 -17.48
N GLY A 118 -13.47 23.97 -16.94
CA GLY A 118 -14.92 24.06 -17.05
C GLY A 118 -15.65 23.09 -16.14
N THR A 119 -16.97 23.11 -16.16
CA THR A 119 -17.90 22.25 -15.43
C THR A 119 -19.00 21.76 -16.34
N GLY A 120 -19.85 20.85 -15.86
CA GLY A 120 -21.03 20.36 -16.57
C GLY A 120 -21.16 18.85 -16.47
N ALA A 121 -22.32 18.37 -16.03
CA ALA A 121 -22.57 16.95 -15.87
C ALA A 121 -22.50 16.19 -17.21
N GLY A 122 -21.79 15.06 -17.20
CA GLY A 122 -21.70 14.15 -18.32
C GLY A 122 -20.52 14.38 -19.27
N GLY A 123 -20.13 13.33 -19.97
CA GLY A 123 -18.98 13.32 -20.85
C GLY A 123 -17.64 13.26 -20.10
N SER A 124 -16.57 13.46 -20.85
CA SER A 124 -15.21 13.49 -20.34
C SER A 124 -14.64 14.90 -20.36
N LEU A 125 -13.68 15.15 -19.49
CA LEU A 125 -12.83 16.35 -19.53
C LEU A 125 -11.94 16.32 -20.78
N ARG A 126 -11.80 17.44 -21.41
CA ARG A 126 -10.89 17.63 -22.54
C ARG A 126 -9.52 18.11 -22.02
N THR A 127 -8.76 17.20 -21.43
CA THR A 127 -7.47 17.50 -20.79
C THR A 127 -6.30 17.41 -21.77
N SER A 128 -6.39 16.57 -22.82
CA SER A 128 -5.32 16.38 -23.80
C SER A 128 -4.97 17.61 -24.63
N ASP A 129 -5.94 18.48 -24.87
CA ASP A 129 -5.81 19.73 -25.63
C ASP A 129 -6.04 21.01 -24.80
N ARG A 130 -6.08 20.85 -23.45
CA ARG A 130 -6.25 21.97 -22.50
C ARG A 130 -5.15 21.93 -21.43
N PRO A 131 -3.94 22.38 -21.74
CA PRO A 131 -2.80 22.30 -20.81
C PRO A 131 -3.10 22.96 -19.46
N LYS A 132 -3.82 24.10 -19.42
CA LYS A 132 -4.20 24.75 -18.16
C LYS A 132 -5.05 23.86 -17.24
N CYS A 133 -5.94 23.04 -17.81
CA CYS A 133 -6.73 22.11 -17.01
C CYS A 133 -5.86 20.98 -16.46
N THR A 134 -4.97 20.47 -17.28
CA THR A 134 -4.00 19.44 -16.86
C THR A 134 -3.08 19.98 -15.76
N ASP A 135 -2.55 21.18 -15.92
CA ASP A 135 -1.68 21.82 -14.94
C ASP A 135 -2.36 21.99 -13.59
N GLU A 136 -3.60 22.48 -13.59
CA GLU A 136 -4.36 22.68 -12.35
C GLU A 136 -4.61 21.37 -11.60
N ILE A 137 -4.96 20.31 -12.34
CA ILE A 137 -5.19 18.98 -11.72
C ILE A 137 -3.88 18.42 -11.17
N VAL A 138 -2.78 18.52 -11.91
CA VAL A 138 -1.47 18.01 -11.49
C VAL A 138 -0.96 18.77 -10.27
N GLU A 139 -1.01 20.11 -10.29
CA GLU A 139 -0.55 20.95 -9.18
C GLU A 139 -1.31 20.64 -7.89
N ILE A 140 -2.65 20.52 -7.97
CA ILE A 140 -3.48 20.17 -6.81
C ILE A 140 -3.15 18.76 -6.32
N ARG A 141 -2.91 17.78 -7.22
CA ARG A 141 -2.51 16.42 -6.83
C ARG A 141 -1.15 16.39 -6.16
N GLU A 142 -0.18 17.13 -6.66
CA GLU A 142 1.19 17.08 -6.16
C GLU A 142 1.38 17.90 -4.88
N LYS A 143 0.82 19.11 -4.84
CA LYS A 143 1.11 20.09 -3.79
C LYS A 143 -0.10 20.42 -2.90
N GLY A 144 -1.31 20.06 -3.29
CA GLY A 144 -2.53 20.46 -2.58
C GLY A 144 -2.87 21.95 -2.76
N THR A 145 -2.22 22.62 -3.72
CA THR A 145 -2.43 24.03 -4.05
C THR A 145 -2.86 24.20 -5.51
N THR A 146 -3.55 25.28 -5.80
CA THR A 146 -3.83 25.71 -7.18
C THR A 146 -2.56 26.22 -7.84
N MET A 147 -2.56 26.37 -9.18
CA MET A 147 -1.46 27.01 -9.93
C MET A 147 -1.17 28.44 -9.48
N SER A 148 -2.12 29.12 -8.84
CA SER A 148 -1.92 30.45 -8.23
C SER A 148 -1.37 30.39 -6.80
N GLY A 149 -1.11 29.21 -6.24
CA GLY A 149 -0.58 29.01 -4.89
C GLY A 149 -1.64 29.02 -3.77
N ALA A 150 -2.94 29.13 -4.08
CA ALA A 150 -3.98 29.04 -3.07
C ALA A 150 -4.21 27.59 -2.64
N ALA A 151 -4.51 27.36 -1.35
CA ALA A 151 -4.83 26.03 -0.86
C ALA A 151 -6.07 25.45 -1.58
N ALA A 152 -5.93 24.30 -2.23
CA ALA A 152 -7.04 23.63 -2.91
C ALA A 152 -7.91 22.83 -1.95
N PHE A 153 -7.36 22.44 -0.80
CA PHE A 153 -8.07 21.72 0.25
C PHE A 153 -7.94 22.44 1.58
N ALA A 154 -9.02 22.45 2.37
CA ALA A 154 -9.04 22.97 3.72
C ALA A 154 -10.04 22.21 4.58
N GLY A 155 -9.79 22.15 5.89
CA GLY A 155 -10.62 21.48 6.87
C GLY A 155 -9.80 20.87 8.00
N THR A 156 -10.48 20.12 8.85
CA THR A 156 -9.88 19.45 10.01
C THR A 156 -9.84 17.95 9.77
N TRP A 157 -8.87 17.48 9.00
CA TRP A 157 -8.61 16.03 8.85
C TRP A 157 -7.49 15.59 9.78
N ASN A 158 -7.44 14.32 10.07
CA ASN A 158 -6.33 13.74 10.82
C ASN A 158 -5.18 13.40 9.86
N HIS A 159 -4.09 14.17 9.95
CA HIS A 159 -2.91 14.03 9.08
C HIS A 159 -2.17 12.68 9.20
N ARG A 160 -2.46 11.88 10.24
CA ARG A 160 -1.95 10.50 10.31
C ARG A 160 -2.86 9.46 9.67
N ARG A 161 -4.00 9.85 9.11
CA ARG A 161 -5.01 8.94 8.55
C ARG A 161 -5.37 9.23 7.13
N THR A 162 -5.13 10.47 6.70
CA THR A 162 -5.45 10.91 5.34
C THR A 162 -4.67 12.15 4.94
N VAL A 163 -4.52 12.32 3.66
CA VAL A 163 -4.14 13.57 3.02
C VAL A 163 -5.11 13.78 1.84
N PRO A 164 -5.78 14.94 1.76
CA PRO A 164 -6.86 15.15 0.80
C PRO A 164 -6.47 14.93 -0.66
N GLN A 165 -5.27 15.35 -1.09
CA GLN A 165 -4.82 15.18 -2.47
C GLN A 165 -4.65 13.71 -2.87
N TYR A 166 -4.33 12.80 -1.96
CA TYR A 166 -4.29 11.37 -2.26
C TYR A 166 -5.70 10.78 -2.30
N ALA A 167 -6.54 11.13 -1.32
CA ALA A 167 -7.93 10.70 -1.28
C ALA A 167 -8.72 11.17 -2.52
N TRP A 168 -8.34 12.31 -3.11
CA TRP A 168 -8.99 12.93 -4.27
C TRP A 168 -8.76 12.19 -5.58
N VAL A 169 -7.60 11.52 -5.77
CA VAL A 169 -7.30 10.86 -7.04
C VAL A 169 -8.37 9.84 -7.46
N PRO A 170 -8.77 8.84 -6.63
CA PRO A 170 -9.86 7.95 -7.00
C PRO A 170 -11.20 8.70 -7.18
N GLN A 171 -11.44 9.81 -6.45
CA GLN A 171 -12.65 10.63 -6.57
C GLN A 171 -12.76 11.36 -7.92
N LEU A 172 -11.63 11.64 -8.58
CA LEU A 172 -11.62 12.19 -9.95
C LEU A 172 -12.26 11.23 -10.98
N PHE A 173 -12.33 9.94 -10.69
CA PHE A 173 -12.96 8.94 -11.56
C PHE A 173 -14.44 8.68 -11.21
N ALA A 174 -15.07 9.52 -10.37
CA ALA A 174 -16.48 9.38 -10.00
C ALA A 174 -17.37 9.31 -11.26
N GLY A 175 -18.25 8.29 -11.29
CA GLY A 175 -19.08 7.97 -12.46
C GLY A 175 -18.49 6.90 -13.39
N ARG A 176 -17.21 6.54 -13.27
CA ARG A 176 -16.61 5.36 -13.92
C ARG A 176 -16.85 4.12 -13.05
N THR A 177 -16.79 2.94 -13.66
CA THR A 177 -16.77 1.67 -12.91
C THR A 177 -15.33 1.32 -12.51
N PRO A 178 -15.12 0.52 -11.44
CA PRO A 178 -13.78 -0.01 -11.13
C PRO A 178 -13.13 -0.72 -12.32
N ALA A 179 -13.89 -1.48 -13.11
CA ALA A 179 -13.39 -2.15 -14.31
C ALA A 179 -12.88 -1.17 -15.39
N GLN A 180 -13.54 -0.03 -15.56
CA GLN A 180 -13.06 1.02 -16.46
C GLN A 180 -11.74 1.60 -15.95
N LEU A 181 -11.64 1.90 -14.63
CA LEU A 181 -10.40 2.39 -14.06
C LEU A 181 -9.27 1.36 -14.16
N SER A 182 -9.56 0.08 -13.93
CA SER A 182 -8.60 -1.00 -14.16
C SER A 182 -8.12 -1.09 -15.62
N SER A 183 -9.00 -0.83 -16.59
CA SER A 183 -8.60 -0.79 -18.00
C SER A 183 -7.66 0.37 -18.32
N TYR A 184 -7.88 1.54 -17.70
CA TYR A 184 -6.98 2.68 -17.84
C TYR A 184 -5.62 2.40 -17.18
N ALA A 185 -5.63 1.79 -16.01
CA ALA A 185 -4.41 1.36 -15.33
C ALA A 185 -3.63 0.32 -16.15
N ALA A 186 -4.30 -0.62 -16.82
CA ALA A 186 -3.66 -1.60 -17.69
C ALA A 186 -3.00 -0.95 -18.92
N ALA A 187 -3.67 0.02 -19.53
CA ALA A 187 -3.11 0.79 -20.64
C ALA A 187 -1.90 1.65 -20.18
N ALA A 188 -2.04 2.36 -19.05
CA ALA A 188 -0.95 3.12 -18.43
C ALA A 188 0.25 2.22 -18.09
N ARG A 189 -0.01 1.01 -17.56
CA ARG A 189 1.03 0.02 -17.24
C ARG A 189 1.79 -0.42 -18.48
N THR A 190 1.10 -0.67 -19.58
CA THR A 190 1.73 -1.06 -20.84
C THR A 190 2.69 0.03 -21.34
N GLU A 191 2.24 1.29 -21.34
CA GLU A 191 3.09 2.41 -21.73
C GLU A 191 4.27 2.61 -20.78
N ALA A 192 4.01 2.61 -19.47
CA ALA A 192 5.03 2.89 -18.47
C ALA A 192 6.12 1.81 -18.42
N LEU A 193 5.75 0.53 -18.64
CA LEU A 193 6.73 -0.56 -18.72
C LEU A 193 7.54 -0.53 -20.01
N ALA A 194 7.00 0.00 -21.09
CA ALA A 194 7.70 0.13 -22.38
C ALA A 194 8.67 1.32 -22.41
N ALA A 195 8.40 2.37 -21.64
CA ALA A 195 9.24 3.58 -21.63
C ALA A 195 10.62 3.27 -21.01
N PRO A 196 11.75 3.81 -21.52
CA PRO A 196 13.07 3.63 -20.92
C PRO A 196 13.13 4.12 -19.46
N ILE A 197 14.03 3.54 -18.65
CA ILE A 197 14.36 4.07 -17.32
C ILE A 197 14.91 5.50 -17.48
N GLY A 198 14.53 6.41 -16.60
CA GLY A 198 14.88 7.83 -16.69
C GLY A 198 14.02 8.65 -17.64
N ALA A 199 13.14 8.01 -18.42
CA ALA A 199 12.29 8.72 -19.35
C ALA A 199 11.28 9.61 -18.61
N THR A 200 11.09 10.81 -19.12
CA THR A 200 10.07 11.77 -18.69
C THR A 200 9.12 12.11 -19.83
N ARG A 201 8.00 12.72 -19.48
CA ARG A 201 7.04 13.27 -20.45
C ARG A 201 6.50 14.61 -19.96
N THR A 202 6.06 15.42 -20.89
CA THR A 202 5.33 16.64 -20.59
C THR A 202 3.86 16.32 -20.38
N LEU A 203 3.28 16.83 -19.27
CA LEU A 203 1.89 16.73 -18.92
C LEU A 203 1.40 18.14 -18.54
N GLY A 204 0.68 18.81 -19.46
CA GLY A 204 0.52 20.26 -19.39
C GLY A 204 1.87 20.97 -19.54
N THR A 205 2.27 21.71 -18.51
CA THR A 205 3.61 22.32 -18.39
C THR A 205 4.55 21.56 -17.45
N HIS A 206 4.05 20.52 -16.75
CA HIS A 206 4.82 19.71 -15.82
C HIS A 206 5.66 18.67 -16.57
N THR A 207 6.85 18.38 -16.03
CA THR A 207 7.67 17.24 -16.44
C THR A 207 7.48 16.10 -15.42
N VAL A 208 6.91 14.99 -15.86
CA VAL A 208 6.60 13.85 -15.00
C VAL A 208 7.32 12.58 -15.46
N PRO A 209 7.58 11.60 -14.58
CA PRO A 209 8.11 10.29 -14.99
C PRO A 209 7.22 9.63 -16.04
N ALA A 210 7.83 9.09 -17.10
CA ALA A 210 7.12 8.36 -18.13
C ALA A 210 7.16 6.85 -17.93
N TYR A 211 7.97 6.36 -17.01
CA TYR A 211 8.24 4.94 -16.78
C TYR A 211 7.89 4.50 -15.37
N VAL A 212 7.59 3.23 -15.22
CA VAL A 212 7.52 2.49 -13.95
C VAL A 212 8.27 1.18 -14.13
N ARG A 213 8.99 0.72 -13.12
CA ARG A 213 9.68 -0.58 -13.12
C ARG A 213 9.44 -1.31 -11.82
N TYR A 214 9.19 -2.60 -11.91
CA TYR A 214 9.27 -3.46 -10.74
C TYR A 214 10.72 -3.60 -10.31
N TYR A 215 10.98 -3.55 -9.01
CA TYR A 215 12.28 -3.91 -8.47
C TYR A 215 12.43 -5.43 -8.47
N ASP A 216 13.48 -5.95 -9.09
CA ASP A 216 13.72 -7.41 -9.15
C ASP A 216 13.95 -8.01 -7.77
N GLN A 217 14.58 -7.26 -6.87
CA GLN A 217 14.80 -7.65 -5.49
C GLN A 217 13.48 -7.84 -4.74
N GLN A 218 12.53 -6.92 -4.91
CA GLN A 218 11.22 -7.03 -4.28
C GLN A 218 10.40 -8.18 -4.89
N ARG A 219 10.49 -8.39 -6.20
CA ARG A 219 9.85 -9.55 -6.85
C ARG A 219 10.39 -10.87 -6.33
N ASP A 220 11.70 -10.96 -6.13
CA ASP A 220 12.35 -12.16 -5.58
C ASP A 220 11.95 -12.35 -4.10
N LEU A 221 11.95 -11.29 -3.30
CA LEU A 221 11.53 -11.33 -1.90
C LEU A 221 10.07 -11.80 -1.78
N ILE A 222 9.15 -11.19 -2.51
CA ILE A 222 7.73 -11.56 -2.51
C ILE A 222 7.55 -13.05 -2.86
N ARG A 223 8.17 -13.51 -3.96
CA ARG A 223 8.09 -14.92 -4.37
C ARG A 223 8.68 -15.86 -3.33
N THR A 224 9.81 -15.46 -2.71
CA THR A 224 10.47 -16.29 -1.72
C THR A 224 9.65 -16.40 -0.44
N LEU A 225 9.04 -15.29 0.01
CA LEU A 225 8.09 -15.28 1.12
C LEU A 225 6.87 -16.17 0.83
N GLN A 226 6.26 -16.04 -0.36
CA GLN A 226 5.12 -16.88 -0.75
C GLN A 226 5.48 -18.37 -0.74
N ARG A 227 6.65 -18.76 -1.31
CA ARG A 227 7.15 -20.15 -1.27
C ARG A 227 7.47 -20.62 0.14
N ALA A 228 7.85 -19.71 1.04
CA ALA A 228 8.04 -20.00 2.46
C ALA A 228 6.73 -20.06 3.26
N GLY A 229 5.56 -19.91 2.60
CA GLY A 229 4.24 -20.02 3.21
C GLY A 229 3.73 -18.74 3.90
N PHE A 230 4.33 -17.59 3.62
CA PHE A 230 3.78 -16.31 4.06
C PHE A 230 2.57 -15.92 3.22
N ARG A 231 1.59 -15.29 3.86
CA ARG A 231 0.59 -14.48 3.17
C ARG A 231 1.19 -13.10 2.92
N VAL A 232 1.33 -12.72 1.65
CA VAL A 232 1.95 -11.46 1.27
C VAL A 232 0.90 -10.48 0.79
N TYR A 233 0.88 -9.30 1.36
CA TYR A 233 -0.09 -8.23 1.08
C TYR A 233 0.60 -6.97 0.55
N ILE A 234 -0.13 -6.24 -0.28
CA ILE A 234 0.19 -4.84 -0.62
C ILE A 234 -0.71 -3.92 0.20
N VAL A 235 -0.16 -2.82 0.72
CA VAL A 235 -0.88 -1.81 1.50
C VAL A 235 -0.49 -0.42 0.99
N SER A 236 -1.25 0.07 0.01
CA SER A 236 -0.93 1.27 -0.78
C SER A 236 -1.85 2.45 -0.47
N ALA A 237 -1.31 3.66 -0.50
CA ALA A 237 -2.10 4.90 -0.51
C ALA A 237 -2.59 5.30 -1.93
N GLY A 238 -2.49 4.41 -2.90
CA GLY A 238 -3.04 4.55 -4.25
C GLY A 238 -4.48 4.05 -4.37
N SER A 239 -5.07 4.20 -5.55
CA SER A 239 -6.42 3.69 -5.85
C SER A 239 -6.42 2.17 -5.99
N GLU A 240 -7.36 1.47 -5.33
CA GLU A 240 -7.41 0.00 -5.30
C GLU A 240 -7.49 -0.63 -6.70
N PRO A 241 -8.40 -0.25 -7.62
CA PRO A 241 -8.45 -0.83 -8.96
C PRO A 241 -7.17 -0.63 -9.79
N VAL A 242 -6.41 0.43 -9.49
CA VAL A 242 -5.11 0.70 -10.12
C VAL A 242 -4.06 -0.23 -9.53
N THR A 243 -3.94 -0.25 -8.21
CA THR A 243 -2.92 -1.05 -7.50
C THR A 243 -3.07 -2.54 -7.80
N GLU A 244 -4.31 -3.06 -7.89
CA GLU A 244 -4.60 -4.45 -8.25
C GLU A 244 -4.09 -4.86 -9.64
N VAL A 245 -4.17 -3.97 -10.62
CA VAL A 245 -3.66 -4.24 -11.97
C VAL A 245 -2.14 -4.44 -11.95
N TRP A 246 -1.46 -3.68 -11.10
CA TRP A 246 -0.01 -3.75 -11.00
C TRP A 246 0.47 -4.89 -10.08
N SER A 247 -0.21 -5.12 -8.94
CA SER A 247 0.17 -6.15 -7.96
C SER A 247 0.18 -7.56 -8.54
N ARG A 248 -0.70 -7.84 -9.52
CA ARG A 248 -0.69 -9.09 -10.30
C ARG A 248 0.65 -9.36 -11.00
N GLY A 249 1.42 -8.31 -11.34
CA GLY A 249 2.74 -8.44 -11.96
C GLY A 249 3.82 -9.03 -11.04
N VAL A 250 3.54 -9.11 -9.74
CA VAL A 250 4.40 -9.78 -8.74
C VAL A 250 3.71 -10.98 -8.08
N GLY A 251 2.58 -11.45 -8.65
CA GLY A 251 1.86 -12.63 -8.15
C GLY A 251 0.99 -12.36 -6.92
N ILE A 252 0.54 -11.12 -6.73
CA ILE A 252 -0.40 -10.74 -5.66
C ILE A 252 -1.75 -10.39 -6.30
N ASP A 253 -2.80 -11.05 -5.85
CA ASP A 253 -4.16 -10.87 -6.33
C ASP A 253 -4.91 -9.74 -5.60
N ALA A 254 -6.16 -9.48 -6.02
CA ALA A 254 -7.00 -8.45 -5.43
C ALA A 254 -7.30 -8.70 -3.94
N ALA A 255 -7.47 -9.96 -3.53
CA ALA A 255 -7.76 -10.30 -2.13
C ALA A 255 -6.58 -10.01 -1.17
N HIS A 256 -5.37 -9.84 -1.73
CA HIS A 256 -4.16 -9.50 -1.00
C HIS A 256 -3.67 -8.07 -1.32
N THR A 257 -4.53 -7.24 -1.91
CA THR A 257 -4.22 -5.83 -2.21
C THR A 257 -5.15 -4.92 -1.41
N ILE A 258 -4.59 -4.16 -0.50
CA ILE A 258 -5.27 -3.15 0.32
C ILE A 258 -4.84 -1.78 -0.22
N ALA A 259 -5.82 -0.98 -0.67
CA ALA A 259 -5.56 0.35 -1.19
C ALA A 259 -6.79 1.26 -0.95
N ILE A 260 -6.82 2.47 -1.51
CA ILE A 260 -7.98 3.36 -1.33
C ILE A 260 -9.18 2.76 -2.06
N ARG A 261 -10.19 2.33 -1.31
CA ARG A 261 -11.47 1.82 -1.80
C ARG A 261 -12.47 2.95 -1.98
N SER A 262 -12.99 3.07 -3.17
CA SER A 262 -14.09 3.99 -3.44
C SER A 262 -15.43 3.35 -3.08
N VAL A 263 -16.32 4.12 -2.49
CA VAL A 263 -17.74 3.74 -2.35
C VAL A 263 -18.39 3.74 -3.72
N LEU A 264 -19.10 2.67 -4.03
CA LEU A 264 -19.83 2.54 -5.28
C LEU A 264 -21.27 2.97 -5.12
N ASP A 265 -21.86 3.56 -6.18
CA ASP A 265 -23.29 3.82 -6.26
C ASP A 265 -24.09 2.53 -6.57
N HIS A 266 -25.41 2.63 -6.62
CA HIS A 266 -26.33 1.52 -6.93
C HIS A 266 -26.14 0.93 -8.35
N ARG A 267 -25.36 1.58 -9.21
CA ARG A 267 -25.00 1.12 -10.56
C ARG A 267 -23.57 0.58 -10.62
N GLY A 268 -22.90 0.42 -9.47
CA GLY A 268 -21.51 -0.04 -9.41
C GLY A 268 -20.49 0.98 -9.89
N ARG A 269 -20.79 2.27 -9.84
CA ARG A 269 -19.88 3.34 -10.25
C ARG A 269 -19.21 3.97 -9.05
N ILE A 270 -17.96 4.33 -9.22
CA ILE A 270 -17.16 5.08 -8.26
C ILE A 270 -17.86 6.38 -7.91
N THR A 271 -17.93 6.69 -6.62
CA THR A 271 -18.44 7.96 -6.09
C THR A 271 -17.30 8.87 -5.64
N THR A 272 -17.62 10.07 -5.17
CA THR A 272 -16.66 10.98 -4.54
C THR A 272 -16.44 10.67 -3.06
N ARG A 273 -16.71 9.43 -2.62
CA ARG A 273 -16.50 8.95 -1.24
C ARG A 273 -15.61 7.73 -1.23
N ASN A 274 -14.74 7.63 -0.23
CA ASN A 274 -13.90 6.48 0.03
C ASN A 274 -14.41 5.71 1.25
N GLU A 275 -14.12 4.41 1.29
CA GLU A 275 -14.47 3.57 2.44
C GLU A 275 -13.66 3.99 3.67
N GLY A 276 -14.23 3.76 4.85
CA GLY A 276 -13.62 4.02 6.14
C GLY A 276 -12.99 2.79 6.78
N CYS A 277 -12.26 2.98 7.88
CA CYS A 277 -11.62 1.95 8.66
C CYS A 277 -11.75 2.22 10.15
N GLY A 278 -11.77 1.15 10.96
CA GLY A 278 -11.68 1.24 12.41
C GLY A 278 -12.83 1.98 13.09
N GLY A 279 -14.03 1.87 12.54
CA GLY A 279 -15.23 2.54 13.05
C GLY A 279 -15.37 4.01 12.60
N ILE A 280 -14.41 4.54 11.83
CA ILE A 280 -14.55 5.84 11.18
C ILE A 280 -15.23 5.64 9.84
N GLY A 281 -16.37 6.31 9.70
CA GLY A 281 -17.28 6.06 8.60
C GLY A 281 -16.81 6.57 7.25
N VAL A 282 -17.59 6.17 6.27
CA VAL A 282 -17.46 6.47 4.87
C VAL A 282 -17.95 7.88 4.62
N ASN A 283 -17.11 8.86 4.43
CA ASN A 283 -17.60 10.18 4.02
C ASN A 283 -16.62 10.96 3.15
N LYS A 284 -15.56 11.45 3.74
CA LYS A 284 -14.78 12.56 3.23
C LYS A 284 -13.39 12.15 2.77
N GLY A 285 -13.10 10.83 2.73
CA GLY A 285 -11.71 10.38 2.65
C GLY A 285 -11.00 10.59 3.98
N ASP A 286 -11.74 10.45 5.09
CA ASP A 286 -11.23 10.66 6.44
C ASP A 286 -10.17 9.63 6.84
N VAL A 287 -10.20 8.46 6.19
CA VAL A 287 -9.24 7.37 6.42
C VAL A 287 -8.90 6.72 5.09
N ILE A 288 -7.63 6.78 4.73
CA ILE A 288 -7.06 6.01 3.62
C ILE A 288 -5.89 5.18 4.17
N PRO A 289 -5.31 4.24 3.42
CA PRO A 289 -4.09 3.53 3.84
C PRO A 289 -2.87 4.45 3.88
N TYR A 290 -2.81 5.31 4.90
CA TYR A 290 -1.85 6.39 5.06
C TYR A 290 -1.43 6.51 6.53
N ILE A 291 -0.16 6.36 6.83
CA ILE A 291 0.44 6.33 8.18
C ILE A 291 -0.33 5.35 9.12
N ASP A 292 -1.12 5.87 10.08
CA ASP A 292 -1.91 5.04 11.01
C ASP A 292 -3.06 4.31 10.29
N GLY A 293 -3.53 4.86 9.18
CA GLY A 293 -4.51 4.21 8.34
C GLY A 293 -4.02 2.86 7.79
N LYS A 294 -2.73 2.73 7.42
CA LYS A 294 -2.17 1.43 7.00
C LYS A 294 -2.29 0.37 8.08
N ARG A 295 -1.98 0.71 9.35
CA ARG A 295 -2.21 -0.19 10.49
C ARG A 295 -3.68 -0.58 10.62
N CYS A 296 -4.57 0.40 10.56
CA CYS A 296 -6.00 0.17 10.67
C CYS A 296 -6.48 -0.85 9.64
N TRP A 297 -6.17 -0.64 8.37
CA TRP A 297 -6.56 -1.53 7.28
C TRP A 297 -5.92 -2.92 7.39
N ILE A 298 -4.64 -3.03 7.78
CA ILE A 298 -3.97 -4.30 8.07
C ILE A 298 -4.72 -5.06 9.18
N ASN A 299 -5.01 -4.39 10.29
CA ASN A 299 -5.72 -5.00 11.40
C ASN A 299 -7.13 -5.46 11.01
N GLN A 300 -7.85 -4.63 10.25
CA GLN A 300 -9.21 -4.93 9.83
C GLN A 300 -9.28 -6.05 8.79
N ASP A 301 -8.53 -5.95 7.71
CA ASP A 301 -8.68 -6.83 6.55
C ASP A 301 -7.89 -8.13 6.66
N ILE A 302 -6.75 -8.11 7.34
CA ILE A 302 -5.88 -9.29 7.49
C ILE A 302 -6.20 -10.08 8.76
N TYR A 303 -6.43 -9.37 9.87
CA TYR A 303 -6.62 -9.98 11.18
C TYR A 303 -8.06 -9.95 11.69
N GLY A 304 -9.00 -9.32 10.95
CA GLY A 304 -10.42 -9.25 11.31
C GLY A 304 -10.72 -8.37 12.54
N ILE A 305 -9.78 -7.52 12.95
CA ILE A 305 -9.90 -6.64 14.11
C ILE A 305 -10.63 -5.36 13.70
N LYS A 306 -11.83 -5.16 14.20
CA LYS A 306 -12.72 -4.07 13.80
C LYS A 306 -12.86 -2.98 14.86
N GLY A 307 -13.44 -1.84 14.45
CA GLY A 307 -13.72 -0.71 15.34
C GLY A 307 -12.45 -0.07 15.91
N PRO A 308 -12.53 0.57 17.08
CA PRO A 308 -11.41 1.32 17.68
C PRO A 308 -10.15 0.48 17.92
N ALA A 309 -10.28 -0.84 18.11
CA ALA A 309 -9.15 -1.74 18.31
C ALA A 309 -8.26 -1.84 17.04
N ALA A 310 -8.80 -1.59 15.85
CA ALA A 310 -8.03 -1.61 14.61
C ALA A 310 -6.92 -0.53 14.57
N TRP A 311 -7.04 0.53 15.35
CA TRP A 311 -6.04 1.61 15.44
C TRP A 311 -4.85 1.27 16.34
N GLN A 312 -4.97 0.22 17.17
CA GLN A 312 -3.96 -0.12 18.17
C GLN A 312 -2.91 -1.06 17.62
N LYS A 313 -1.68 -0.93 18.09
CA LYS A 313 -0.63 -1.94 17.88
C LYS A 313 -1.07 -3.23 18.55
N GLN A 314 -1.18 -4.30 17.78
CA GLN A 314 -1.70 -5.58 18.24
C GLN A 314 -0.64 -6.42 18.99
N PRO A 315 -1.04 -7.46 19.74
CA PRO A 315 -0.12 -8.45 20.27
C PRO A 315 0.71 -9.11 19.16
N TRP A 316 1.89 -9.62 19.49
CA TRP A 316 2.88 -10.15 18.55
C TRP A 316 2.30 -11.08 17.46
N LYS A 317 1.42 -12.00 17.86
CA LYS A 317 0.81 -12.99 16.95
C LYS A 317 -0.17 -12.40 15.93
N GLN A 318 -0.63 -11.19 16.16
CA GLN A 318 -1.57 -10.46 15.29
C GLN A 318 -0.88 -9.27 14.62
N ARG A 319 0.41 -9.39 14.35
CA ARG A 319 1.20 -8.42 13.60
C ARG A 319 1.89 -9.08 12.43
N ILE A 320 2.21 -8.30 11.43
CA ILE A 320 3.00 -8.73 10.28
C ILE A 320 4.42 -9.13 10.73
N ALA A 321 5.00 -10.13 10.09
CA ALA A 321 6.39 -10.53 10.33
C ALA A 321 7.37 -9.66 9.54
N VAL A 322 7.01 -9.24 8.34
CA VAL A 322 7.82 -8.34 7.50
C VAL A 322 6.97 -7.16 7.09
N GLY A 323 7.47 -5.96 7.32
CA GLY A 323 6.92 -4.71 6.81
C GLY A 323 7.91 -4.03 5.88
N GLY A 324 7.48 -3.61 4.70
CA GLY A 324 8.34 -2.90 3.75
C GLY A 324 7.74 -1.59 3.29
N GLY A 325 8.54 -0.51 3.26
CA GLY A 325 8.10 0.84 2.86
C GLY A 325 9.26 1.73 2.43
N ASP A 326 8.95 2.93 1.94
CA ASP A 326 9.92 3.91 1.46
C ASP A 326 9.63 5.34 1.93
N ALA A 327 8.46 5.58 2.53
CA ALA A 327 7.98 6.92 2.84
C ALA A 327 7.42 7.03 4.27
N ASP A 328 7.25 8.28 4.72
CA ASP A 328 6.68 8.57 6.04
C ASP A 328 5.25 8.03 6.19
N THR A 329 4.57 7.76 5.07
CA THR A 329 3.27 7.08 5.05
C THR A 329 3.30 5.66 5.60
N ASP A 330 4.49 5.08 5.75
CA ASP A 330 4.71 3.67 6.10
C ASP A 330 5.18 3.48 7.55
N VAL A 331 5.56 4.55 8.21
CA VAL A 331 6.24 4.49 9.52
C VAL A 331 5.50 3.61 10.52
N THR A 332 4.19 3.66 10.54
CA THR A 332 3.39 2.95 11.55
C THR A 332 3.41 1.45 11.34
N PHE A 333 3.04 0.97 10.13
CA PHE A 333 2.94 -0.48 9.89
C PHE A 333 4.31 -1.15 9.76
N VAL A 334 5.30 -0.45 9.18
CA VAL A 334 6.68 -0.96 9.12
C VAL A 334 7.23 -1.15 10.53
N SER A 335 7.07 -0.15 11.43
CA SER A 335 7.48 -0.26 12.83
C SER A 335 6.69 -1.31 13.63
N ASP A 336 5.54 -1.76 13.16
CA ASP A 336 4.76 -2.81 13.80
C ASP A 336 5.24 -4.22 13.45
N ALA A 337 6.06 -4.39 12.43
CA ALA A 337 6.55 -5.70 12.03
C ALA A 337 7.32 -6.40 13.17
N THR A 338 7.35 -7.72 13.16
CA THR A 338 7.94 -8.50 14.26
C THR A 338 9.27 -9.15 13.90
N GLY A 339 9.58 -9.25 12.62
CA GLY A 339 10.80 -9.90 12.13
C GLY A 339 11.74 -8.94 11.39
N ALA A 340 11.23 -8.18 10.41
CA ALA A 340 12.04 -7.20 9.68
C ALA A 340 11.25 -5.94 9.33
N HIS A 341 11.89 -4.80 9.47
CA HIS A 341 11.45 -3.47 9.04
C HIS A 341 12.26 -3.06 7.81
N LEU A 342 11.80 -3.46 6.62
CA LEU A 342 12.52 -3.16 5.37
C LEU A 342 12.21 -1.74 4.89
N VAL A 343 13.24 -0.97 4.65
CA VAL A 343 13.13 0.41 4.17
C VAL A 343 13.96 0.61 2.91
N LEU A 344 13.33 1.15 1.86
CA LEU A 344 14.06 1.70 0.72
C LEU A 344 14.31 3.19 0.97
N ASN A 345 15.58 3.57 1.04
CA ASN A 345 15.95 4.96 1.34
C ASN A 345 15.55 5.90 0.19
N ARG A 346 14.49 6.66 0.41
CA ARG A 346 14.03 7.73 -0.47
C ARG A 346 14.09 9.11 0.21
N ASN A 347 14.99 9.27 1.17
CA ASN A 347 15.19 10.53 1.92
C ASN A 347 13.93 11.04 2.66
N LYS A 348 13.03 10.12 3.07
CA LYS A 348 11.83 10.46 3.84
C LYS A 348 12.14 10.45 5.33
N ALA A 349 12.01 11.61 5.95
CA ALA A 349 12.72 11.90 7.19
C ALA A 349 12.23 11.07 8.38
N GLU A 350 10.92 10.99 8.66
CA GLU A 350 10.45 10.22 9.83
C GLU A 350 10.77 8.74 9.71
N LEU A 351 10.58 8.15 8.51
CA LEU A 351 10.88 6.74 8.30
C LEU A 351 12.39 6.46 8.45
N MET A 352 13.23 7.32 7.87
CA MET A 352 14.69 7.15 7.94
C MET A 352 15.24 7.38 9.35
N CYS A 353 14.65 8.31 10.13
CA CYS A 353 15.00 8.48 11.54
C CYS A 353 14.81 7.18 12.33
N ARG A 354 13.68 6.52 12.16
CA ARG A 354 13.39 5.24 12.82
C ARG A 354 14.30 4.13 12.35
N ALA A 355 14.56 4.10 11.04
CA ALA A 355 15.38 3.07 10.42
C ALA A 355 16.85 3.15 10.86
N TYR A 356 17.43 4.35 10.94
CA TYR A 356 18.80 4.53 11.41
C TYR A 356 18.95 4.42 12.92
N ASP A 357 17.92 4.76 13.70
CA ASP A 357 17.93 4.55 15.16
C ASP A 357 17.95 3.05 15.51
N ASP A 358 17.33 2.23 14.67
CA ASP A 358 17.29 0.77 14.77
C ASP A 358 17.08 0.25 16.21
N ALA A 359 16.15 0.86 16.93
CA ALA A 359 15.95 0.67 18.37
C ALA A 359 15.71 -0.79 18.80
N ASP A 360 15.35 -1.68 17.88
CA ASP A 360 15.08 -3.10 18.15
C ASP A 360 15.97 -4.07 17.36
N GLY A 361 16.94 -3.57 16.58
CA GLY A 361 17.89 -4.37 15.80
C GLY A 361 17.27 -5.11 14.61
N ARG A 362 16.13 -4.63 14.06
CA ARG A 362 15.38 -5.30 12.98
C ARG A 362 15.22 -4.46 11.73
N TRP A 363 15.78 -3.28 11.70
CA TRP A 363 15.67 -2.40 10.55
C TRP A 363 16.67 -2.79 9.46
N VAL A 364 16.18 -2.86 8.24
CA VAL A 364 16.92 -3.27 7.06
C VAL A 364 16.81 -2.13 6.04
N ILE A 365 17.88 -1.32 5.94
CA ILE A 365 17.89 -0.17 5.03
C ILE A 365 18.57 -0.57 3.73
N ASN A 366 17.93 -0.30 2.61
CA ASN A 366 18.47 -0.51 1.28
C ASN A 366 18.36 0.78 0.45
N PRO A 367 19.35 1.16 -0.37
CA PRO A 367 19.17 2.19 -1.37
C PRO A 367 18.03 1.81 -2.32
N MET A 368 17.45 2.79 -3.02
CA MET A 368 16.55 2.47 -4.13
C MET A 368 17.32 1.65 -5.19
N PHE A 369 16.72 0.56 -5.67
CA PHE A 369 17.39 -0.34 -6.61
C PHE A 369 17.55 0.23 -8.02
N ILE A 370 16.76 1.21 -8.36
CA ILE A 370 16.81 1.93 -9.65
C ILE A 370 16.89 3.42 -9.33
N GLU A 371 17.87 4.10 -9.88
CA GLU A 371 18.14 5.52 -9.64
C GLU A 371 18.13 5.85 -8.15
N PRO A 372 19.08 5.31 -7.37
CA PRO A 372 19.21 5.64 -5.96
C PRO A 372 19.43 7.15 -5.80
N LEU A 373 18.92 7.70 -4.72
CA LEU A 373 19.14 9.11 -4.41
C LEU A 373 20.56 9.32 -3.92
N PRO A 374 21.16 10.49 -4.20
CA PRO A 374 22.47 10.80 -3.66
C PRO A 374 22.39 10.91 -2.13
N ARG A 375 23.54 10.71 -1.49
CA ARG A 375 23.71 10.91 -0.06
C ARG A 375 23.23 12.31 0.35
N ARG A 376 22.49 12.38 1.44
CA ARG A 376 22.17 13.67 2.07
C ARG A 376 23.44 14.26 2.69
N THR A 377 23.61 15.56 2.52
CA THR A 377 24.67 16.33 3.20
C THR A 377 24.30 16.60 4.65
N ASP A 378 23.02 16.97 4.89
CA ASP A 378 22.51 17.27 6.22
C ASP A 378 21.89 16.02 6.85
N PRO A 379 22.04 15.81 8.16
CA PRO A 379 21.35 14.76 8.88
C PRO A 379 19.83 14.84 8.72
N TYR A 380 19.15 13.70 8.88
CA TYR A 380 17.70 13.69 9.02
C TYR A 380 17.31 14.39 10.33
N PRO A 381 16.42 15.40 10.30
CA PRO A 381 16.08 16.22 11.47
C PRO A 381 15.07 15.50 12.36
N CYS A 382 15.49 14.43 13.04
CA CYS A 382 14.63 13.53 13.81
C CYS A 382 13.94 14.20 15.00
N SER A 383 14.52 15.28 15.49
CA SER A 383 13.95 16.08 16.58
C SER A 383 12.70 16.90 16.18
N THR A 384 12.38 17.00 14.86
CA THR A 384 11.32 17.92 14.39
C THR A 384 10.49 17.38 13.23
N THR A 385 10.57 16.07 12.91
CA THR A 385 9.99 15.58 11.65
C THR A 385 8.78 14.67 11.79
N ALA A 386 8.47 14.15 12.99
CA ALA A 386 7.35 13.23 13.16
C ALA A 386 5.99 13.93 13.11
N TYR A 387 5.05 13.33 12.38
CA TYR A 387 3.64 13.72 12.40
C TYR A 387 2.92 13.10 13.62
N ASN A 388 3.20 13.56 14.82
CA ASN A 388 2.56 13.03 16.03
C ASN A 388 1.19 13.64 16.31
N ALA A 389 0.96 14.86 15.83
CA ALA A 389 -0.31 15.54 16.02
C ALA A 389 -1.28 15.25 14.86
N PRO A 390 -2.58 15.02 15.15
CA PRO A 390 -3.59 14.85 14.11
C PRO A 390 -3.78 16.08 13.20
N ASP A 391 -3.36 17.25 13.63
CA ASP A 391 -3.39 18.52 12.87
C ASP A 391 -2.22 18.70 11.89
N GLY A 392 -1.25 17.76 11.87
CA GLY A 392 -0.08 17.81 11.01
C GLY A 392 1.11 18.52 11.61
N GLY A 393 1.11 18.82 12.89
CA GLY A 393 2.27 19.38 13.61
C GLY A 393 3.47 18.46 13.55
N HIS A 394 4.67 19.02 13.35
CA HIS A 394 5.92 18.30 13.37
C HIS A 394 6.51 18.31 14.78
N THR A 395 6.80 17.13 15.30
CA THR A 395 7.32 16.91 16.65
C THR A 395 8.52 15.97 16.59
N PRO A 396 9.25 15.75 17.69
CA PRO A 396 10.32 14.77 17.73
C PRO A 396 9.84 13.36 17.42
N VAL A 397 10.68 12.60 16.70
CA VAL A 397 10.53 11.13 16.58
C VAL A 397 10.89 10.53 17.94
N LEU A 398 9.95 9.77 18.52
CA LEU A 398 10.15 9.16 19.84
C LEU A 398 10.39 7.66 19.71
N ARG A 399 11.28 7.15 20.58
CA ARG A 399 11.44 5.73 20.86
C ARG A 399 10.28 5.21 21.73
N PRO A 400 10.12 3.88 21.87
CA PRO A 400 9.06 3.32 22.74
C PRO A 400 9.13 3.75 24.22
N ASP A 401 10.29 4.10 24.71
CA ASP A 401 10.53 4.60 26.08
C ASP A 401 10.25 6.10 26.24
N GLY A 402 9.86 6.78 25.15
CA GLY A 402 9.59 8.23 25.14
C GLY A 402 10.82 9.10 24.89
N SER A 403 12.03 8.55 24.80
CA SER A 403 13.22 9.32 24.47
C SER A 403 13.21 9.79 23.02
N VAL A 404 13.82 10.95 22.76
CA VAL A 404 13.91 11.53 21.40
C VAL A 404 14.99 10.80 20.62
N VAL A 405 14.67 10.42 19.38
CA VAL A 405 15.66 9.92 18.41
C VAL A 405 16.56 11.09 18.02
N PRO A 406 17.88 11.00 18.22
CA PRO A 406 18.79 12.04 17.73
C PRO A 406 18.80 12.12 16.23
N ASP A 407 19.21 13.27 15.68
CA ASP A 407 19.36 13.46 14.25
C ASP A 407 20.33 12.41 13.65
N GLN A 408 19.96 11.83 12.50
CA GLN A 408 20.62 10.68 11.92
C GLN A 408 21.37 11.04 10.65
N ALA A 409 22.64 10.63 10.54
CA ALA A 409 23.42 10.75 9.32
C ALA A 409 22.95 9.75 8.25
N ASP A 410 22.94 10.18 6.99
CA ASP A 410 22.66 9.29 5.87
C ASP A 410 23.90 8.43 5.54
N THR A 411 23.82 7.13 5.74
CA THR A 411 24.91 6.18 5.53
C THR A 411 24.61 5.10 4.50
N VAL A 412 23.35 5.01 4.02
CA VAL A 412 22.89 4.01 3.03
C VAL A 412 22.16 4.72 1.90
N TYR A 413 22.80 4.93 0.75
CA TYR A 413 22.33 5.75 -0.37
C TYR A 413 22.73 5.15 -1.73
#